data_728a2127697567fb3f34969c23751a96
#
_entry.id   728a2127697567fb3f34969c23751a96
#
_cell.length_a   1.000
_cell.length_b   1.000
_cell.length_c   1.000
_cell.angle_alpha   90.00
_cell.angle_beta   90.00
_cell.angle_gamma   90.00
#
_symmetry.space_group_name_H-M   'P 1'
#
loop_
_entity.id
_entity.type
_entity.pdbx_description
1 polymer ?
#
loop_
_entity_poly.entity_id
_entity_poly.type
_entity_poly.pdbx_seq_one_letter_code
_entity_poly.pdbx_strand_id
1 'polypeptide(L)'
;NCYVGNYYHADSIAEAAIDSDREVAVTIEKKDKRIQATRYDLKLKNYTITFAPQDKEKATKALIFYPGGRVQYTAYAPLMHELARNNYVCILVHMPGNLAVLDRNAADGIIEKYKEIYPSIQKWYIGGHSLGGAMAAEYASKHADEFDGLFLFAAYSTADLSDSALRVFSVYGSEDGVLDMDKYRKYRSNLPEETYEYVIDGGCHSYFGSYGLQKGDGTPEIALEEQIEMAVDFITYNSK
;
A
#
# COMPACT_ATOMS: atom_id res chain seq x y z
N ASN A 1 -0.97 -24.83 14.08
CA ASN A 1 0.37 -24.18 14.10
C ASN A 1 1.06 -24.03 12.73
N CYS A 2 0.42 -24.38 11.60
CA CYS A 2 1.04 -24.32 10.26
C CYS A 2 0.79 -23.03 9.47
N TYR A 3 -0.03 -22.08 9.91
CA TYR A 3 -0.41 -20.91 9.12
C TYR A 3 0.51 -19.69 9.27
N VAL A 4 1.28 -19.58 10.34
CA VAL A 4 2.08 -18.39 10.67
C VAL A 4 3.51 -18.43 10.11
N GLY A 5 3.97 -19.61 9.64
CA GLY A 5 5.36 -19.83 9.22
C GLY A 5 5.62 -19.85 7.71
N ASN A 6 4.59 -19.77 6.87
CA ASN A 6 4.76 -19.87 5.41
C ASN A 6 4.21 -18.61 4.74
N TYR A 7 5.06 -17.60 4.60
CA TYR A 7 4.76 -16.31 3.96
C TYR A 7 5.90 -15.89 3.02
N TYR A 8 5.62 -14.99 2.10
CA TYR A 8 6.61 -14.43 1.18
C TYR A 8 7.48 -13.41 1.90
N HIS A 9 8.78 -13.61 1.84
CA HIS A 9 9.78 -12.74 2.46
C HIS A 9 10.15 -11.58 1.55
N ALA A 10 10.39 -10.41 2.13
CA ALA A 10 11.02 -9.30 1.44
C ALA A 10 12.42 -9.71 0.96
N ASP A 11 12.78 -9.29 -0.23
CA ASP A 11 14.10 -9.54 -0.82
C ASP A 11 15.08 -8.39 -0.59
N SER A 12 16.28 -8.48 -1.18
CA SER A 12 17.33 -7.48 -1.01
C SER A 12 16.98 -6.10 -1.55
N ILE A 13 16.12 -6.00 -2.57
CA ILE A 13 15.64 -4.73 -3.13
C ILE A 13 14.75 -4.03 -2.09
N ALA A 14 13.81 -4.78 -1.50
CA ALA A 14 12.96 -4.26 -0.43
C ALA A 14 13.78 -3.85 0.81
N GLU A 15 14.78 -4.66 1.19
CA GLU A 15 15.64 -4.34 2.32
C GLU A 15 16.45 -3.05 2.09
N ALA A 16 16.94 -2.83 0.87
CA ALA A 16 17.64 -1.59 0.51
C ALA A 16 16.72 -0.36 0.53
N ALA A 17 15.47 -0.52 0.13
CA ALA A 17 14.50 0.58 0.08
C ALA A 17 14.00 1.05 1.48
N ILE A 18 14.39 0.37 2.56
CA ILE A 18 14.10 0.81 3.94
C ILE A 18 15.09 1.88 4.42
N ASP A 19 16.19 2.10 3.71
CA ASP A 19 17.13 3.16 4.06
C ASP A 19 16.65 4.52 3.54
N SER A 20 16.90 5.55 4.35
CA SER A 20 16.72 6.94 3.91
C SER A 20 17.75 7.29 2.83
N ASP A 21 17.36 8.11 1.88
CA ASP A 21 18.24 8.68 0.87
C ASP A 21 18.15 10.22 0.84
N ARG A 22 18.61 10.86 -0.24
CA ARG A 22 18.59 12.32 -0.38
C ARG A 22 17.20 12.91 -0.55
N GLU A 23 16.25 12.12 -1.03
CA GLU A 23 14.89 12.55 -1.38
C GLU A 23 13.87 12.07 -0.37
N VAL A 24 14.09 10.88 0.21
CA VAL A 24 13.14 10.20 1.10
C VAL A 24 13.75 9.92 2.46
N ALA A 25 13.05 10.37 3.50
CA ALA A 25 13.31 10.01 4.89
C ALA A 25 12.49 8.77 5.25
N VAL A 26 13.14 7.77 5.84
CA VAL A 26 12.47 6.56 6.34
C VAL A 26 12.57 6.54 7.86
N THR A 27 11.42 6.42 8.52
CA THR A 27 11.31 6.37 9.99
C THR A 27 10.63 5.07 10.39
N ILE A 28 11.19 4.37 11.38
CA ILE A 28 10.66 3.10 11.89
C ILE A 28 10.24 3.32 13.33
N GLU A 29 8.95 3.09 13.62
CA GLU A 29 8.40 3.28 14.96
C GLU A 29 7.70 2.00 15.45
N LYS A 30 7.92 1.63 16.71
CA LYS A 30 7.13 0.60 17.38
C LYS A 30 5.74 1.14 17.71
N LYS A 31 4.68 0.35 17.51
CA LYS A 31 3.27 0.78 17.72
C LYS A 31 3.03 1.51 19.06
N ASP A 32 3.80 1.22 20.11
CA ASP A 32 3.58 1.75 21.46
C ASP A 32 4.72 2.63 22.02
N LYS A 33 5.84 2.80 21.30
CA LYS A 33 6.98 3.62 21.76
C LYS A 33 7.83 4.09 20.57
N ARG A 34 8.20 5.38 20.58
CA ARG A 34 9.25 5.88 19.71
C ARG A 34 10.59 5.25 20.12
N ILE A 35 11.05 4.27 19.35
CA ILE A 35 12.37 3.66 19.50
C ILE A 35 13.02 3.78 18.12
N GLN A 36 14.28 4.22 18.05
CA GLN A 36 15.09 4.02 16.86
C GLN A 36 15.26 2.51 16.66
N ALA A 37 14.55 1.95 15.68
CA ALA A 37 14.63 0.55 15.34
C ALA A 37 15.77 0.33 14.34
N THR A 38 16.43 -0.81 14.46
CA THR A 38 17.44 -1.25 13.50
C THR A 38 16.81 -2.22 12.48
N ARG A 39 17.50 -2.48 11.35
CA ARG A 39 17.04 -3.48 10.36
C ARG A 39 16.73 -4.85 10.97
N TYR A 40 17.40 -5.23 12.06
CA TYR A 40 17.15 -6.49 12.77
C TYR A 40 15.80 -6.51 13.48
N ASP A 41 15.32 -5.34 13.93
CA ASP A 41 14.05 -5.21 14.64
C ASP A 41 12.85 -5.36 13.73
N LEU A 42 13.01 -5.19 12.39
CA LEU A 42 11.94 -5.35 11.39
C LEU A 42 11.46 -6.81 11.22
N LYS A 43 12.24 -7.77 11.68
CA LYS A 43 11.79 -9.17 11.82
C LYS A 43 10.85 -9.35 13.02
N LEU A 44 10.80 -8.35 13.91
CA LEU A 44 9.95 -8.34 15.09
C LEU A 44 8.62 -7.63 14.76
N LYS A 45 7.54 -8.18 15.25
CA LYS A 45 6.15 -7.75 15.05
C LYS A 45 5.91 -6.36 15.67
N ASN A 46 5.03 -5.56 15.07
CA ASN A 46 4.46 -4.30 15.58
C ASN A 46 5.25 -3.01 15.32
N TYR A 47 5.88 -2.89 14.14
CA TYR A 47 6.47 -1.63 13.70
C TYR A 47 5.65 -1.00 12.57
N THR A 48 5.55 0.31 12.57
CA THR A 48 5.08 1.11 11.44
C THR A 48 6.29 1.76 10.78
N ILE A 49 6.38 1.68 9.46
CA ILE A 49 7.45 2.32 8.69
C ILE A 49 6.83 3.48 7.93
N THR A 50 7.43 4.66 8.09
CA THR A 50 7.02 5.87 7.40
C THR A 50 8.06 6.26 6.37
N PHE A 51 7.62 6.44 5.14
CA PHE A 51 8.40 6.97 4.03
C PHE A 51 7.86 8.37 3.71
N ALA A 52 8.70 9.39 3.76
CA ALA A 52 8.27 10.76 3.55
C ALA A 52 9.31 11.55 2.76
N PRO A 53 8.93 12.62 2.02
CA PRO A 53 9.91 13.54 1.47
C PRO A 53 10.85 14.06 2.55
N GLN A 54 12.15 14.21 2.25
CA GLN A 54 13.10 14.85 3.17
C GLN A 54 12.67 16.28 3.54
N ASP A 55 12.14 17.00 2.55
CA ASP A 55 11.51 18.29 2.76
C ASP A 55 10.06 18.10 3.16
N LYS A 56 9.77 18.27 4.44
CA LYS A 56 8.42 18.07 5.00
C LYS A 56 7.36 18.99 4.41
N GLU A 57 7.73 20.16 3.92
CA GLU A 57 6.79 21.10 3.29
C GLU A 57 6.23 20.56 1.94
N LYS A 58 6.96 19.65 1.31
CA LYS A 58 6.50 18.93 0.11
C LYS A 58 5.54 17.78 0.42
N ALA A 59 5.43 17.37 1.67
CA ALA A 59 4.57 16.28 2.13
C ALA A 59 3.10 16.70 2.16
N THR A 60 2.48 16.83 0.98
CA THR A 60 1.11 17.36 0.84
C THR A 60 0.02 16.28 0.81
N LYS A 61 0.41 15.01 0.66
CA LYS A 61 -0.48 13.86 0.57
C LYS A 61 0.00 12.77 1.53
N ALA A 62 -0.93 11.98 2.06
CA ALA A 62 -0.59 10.81 2.86
C ALA A 62 -1.31 9.57 2.36
N LEU A 63 -0.64 8.42 2.48
CA LEU A 63 -1.19 7.10 2.19
C LEU A 63 -0.98 6.18 3.39
N ILE A 64 -2.06 5.63 3.94
CA ILE A 64 -2.01 4.51 4.87
C ILE A 64 -2.08 3.22 4.04
N PHE A 65 -1.05 2.37 4.10
CA PHE A 65 -0.92 1.22 3.22
C PHE A 65 -1.04 -0.11 3.97
N TYR A 66 -1.97 -0.95 3.53
CA TYR A 66 -2.23 -2.30 4.02
C TYR A 66 -1.53 -3.35 3.11
N PRO A 67 -0.57 -4.12 3.65
CA PRO A 67 0.16 -5.13 2.89
C PRO A 67 -0.71 -6.29 2.46
N GLY A 68 -0.30 -6.97 1.38
CA GLY A 68 -0.94 -8.17 0.88
C GLY A 68 -0.88 -9.34 1.84
N GLY A 69 -1.83 -10.25 1.72
CA GLY A 69 -1.93 -11.43 2.58
C GLY A 69 -0.74 -12.37 2.42
N ARG A 70 -0.14 -12.79 3.55
CA ARG A 70 1.02 -13.68 3.60
C ARG A 70 2.29 -13.11 2.96
N VAL A 71 2.38 -11.79 2.86
CA VAL A 71 3.57 -11.08 2.41
C VAL A 71 4.17 -10.30 3.57
N GLN A 72 5.48 -10.38 3.74
CA GLN A 72 6.19 -9.55 4.70
C GLN A 72 5.98 -8.08 4.33
N TYR A 73 5.47 -7.27 5.26
CA TYR A 73 5.06 -5.90 4.95
C TYR A 73 6.21 -5.03 4.40
N THR A 74 7.45 -5.28 4.80
CA THR A 74 8.64 -4.58 4.29
C THR A 74 8.89 -4.80 2.80
N ALA A 75 8.27 -5.83 2.18
CA ALA A 75 8.34 -6.06 0.74
C ALA A 75 7.76 -4.89 -0.07
N TYR A 76 6.91 -4.07 0.52
CA TYR A 76 6.31 -2.90 -0.14
C TYR A 76 7.16 -1.62 -0.02
N ALA A 77 8.34 -1.70 0.61
CA ALA A 77 9.22 -0.55 0.76
C ALA A 77 9.58 0.15 -0.56
N PRO A 78 9.87 -0.53 -1.68
CA PRO A 78 10.13 0.13 -2.95
C PRO A 78 8.96 0.98 -3.46
N LEU A 79 7.73 0.45 -3.39
CA LEU A 79 6.51 1.18 -3.78
C LEU A 79 6.27 2.40 -2.87
N MET A 80 6.44 2.25 -1.56
CA MET A 80 6.29 3.36 -0.60
C MET A 80 7.35 4.43 -0.81
N HIS A 81 8.58 4.01 -1.08
CA HIS A 81 9.70 4.91 -1.33
C HIS A 81 9.48 5.74 -2.60
N GLU A 82 8.98 5.13 -3.68
CA GLU A 82 8.70 5.82 -4.93
C GLU A 82 7.52 6.81 -4.79
N LEU A 83 6.46 6.43 -4.08
CA LEU A 83 5.37 7.36 -3.74
C LEU A 83 5.87 8.54 -2.89
N ALA A 84 6.79 8.31 -1.96
CA ALA A 84 7.35 9.38 -1.14
C ALA A 84 8.17 10.38 -1.95
N ARG A 85 8.87 9.96 -3.00
CA ARG A 85 9.51 10.88 -3.97
C ARG A 85 8.48 11.77 -4.67
N ASN A 86 7.24 11.32 -4.77
CA ASN A 86 6.12 12.03 -5.37
C ASN A 86 5.24 12.77 -4.33
N ASN A 87 5.84 13.20 -3.23
CA ASN A 87 5.25 14.05 -2.18
C ASN A 87 4.19 13.36 -1.30
N TYR A 88 4.20 12.03 -1.23
CA TYR A 88 3.38 11.27 -0.28
C TYR A 88 4.13 11.00 1.03
N VAL A 89 3.44 11.11 2.14
CA VAL A 89 3.82 10.43 3.38
C VAL A 89 3.17 9.05 3.36
N CYS A 90 3.98 8.01 3.14
CA CYS A 90 3.48 6.63 3.08
C CYS A 90 3.67 5.96 4.44
N ILE A 91 2.58 5.50 5.02
CA ILE A 91 2.53 4.88 6.33
C ILE A 91 2.26 3.38 6.12
N LEU A 92 3.33 2.60 6.13
CA LEU A 92 3.28 1.15 5.94
C LEU A 92 3.03 0.47 7.27
N VAL A 93 1.83 -0.11 7.43
CA VAL A 93 1.43 -0.76 8.66
C VAL A 93 1.77 -2.25 8.68
N HIS A 94 2.22 -2.75 9.82
CA HIS A 94 2.41 -4.18 10.02
C HIS A 94 1.07 -4.84 10.36
N MET A 95 0.78 -5.98 9.72
CA MET A 95 -0.40 -6.79 9.99
C MET A 95 -0.03 -8.06 10.79
N PRO A 96 -0.76 -8.37 11.88
CA PRO A 96 -0.54 -9.60 12.64
C PRO A 96 -0.59 -10.84 11.74
N GLY A 97 0.40 -11.72 11.84
CA GLY A 97 0.48 -12.92 11.01
C GLY A 97 0.57 -12.66 9.50
N ASN A 98 0.94 -11.46 9.08
CA ASN A 98 0.93 -11.00 7.68
C ASN A 98 -0.46 -11.13 7.03
N LEU A 99 -1.54 -10.90 7.79
CA LEU A 99 -2.93 -10.98 7.33
C LEU A 99 -3.73 -9.76 7.77
N ALA A 100 -4.09 -8.89 6.84
CA ALA A 100 -4.84 -7.67 7.09
C ALA A 100 -6.22 -7.93 7.74
N VAL A 101 -6.81 -9.10 7.53
CA VAL A 101 -8.07 -9.51 8.17
C VAL A 101 -7.98 -9.60 9.71
N LEU A 102 -6.76 -9.71 10.26
CA LEU A 102 -6.53 -9.80 11.71
C LEU A 102 -6.40 -8.43 12.38
N ASP A 103 -6.24 -7.34 11.61
CA ASP A 103 -6.19 -5.97 12.12
C ASP A 103 -6.77 -5.00 11.07
N ARG A 104 -8.07 -5.13 10.81
CA ARG A 104 -8.78 -4.32 9.81
C ARG A 104 -8.78 -2.84 10.15
N ASN A 105 -8.69 -2.53 11.44
CA ASN A 105 -8.70 -1.18 11.99
C ASN A 105 -7.28 -0.63 12.24
N ALA A 106 -6.27 -1.18 11.57
CA ALA A 106 -4.88 -0.72 11.74
C ALA A 106 -4.67 0.78 11.42
N ALA A 107 -5.61 1.40 10.71
CA ALA A 107 -5.57 2.84 10.40
C ALA A 107 -6.09 3.74 11.53
N ASP A 108 -6.74 3.19 12.56
CA ASP A 108 -7.29 3.98 13.66
C ASP A 108 -6.21 4.88 14.31
N GLY A 109 -6.52 6.17 14.46
CA GLY A 109 -5.67 7.17 15.10
C GLY A 109 -4.42 7.58 14.31
N ILE A 110 -4.21 7.03 13.10
CA ILE A 110 -3.05 7.39 12.27
C ILE A 110 -3.19 8.81 11.74
N ILE A 111 -4.35 9.19 11.25
CA ILE A 111 -4.60 10.52 10.67
C ILE A 111 -4.28 11.62 11.67
N GLU A 112 -4.81 11.53 12.89
CA GLU A 112 -4.60 12.52 13.94
C GLU A 112 -3.11 12.65 14.30
N LYS A 113 -2.44 11.51 14.50
CA LYS A 113 -1.01 11.47 14.81
C LYS A 113 -0.16 12.13 13.72
N TYR A 114 -0.43 11.81 12.45
CA TYR A 114 0.41 12.27 11.34
C TYR A 114 0.09 13.70 10.92
N LYS A 115 -1.11 14.23 11.16
CA LYS A 115 -1.42 15.67 11.02
C LYS A 115 -0.55 16.53 11.93
N GLU A 116 -0.19 16.04 13.12
CA GLU A 116 0.72 16.75 14.01
C GLU A 116 2.18 16.72 13.53
N ILE A 117 2.61 15.60 12.93
CA ILE A 117 4.00 15.41 12.44
C ILE A 117 4.24 16.11 11.10
N TYR A 118 3.23 16.09 10.23
CA TYR A 118 3.24 16.63 8.87
C TYR A 118 2.02 17.54 8.64
N PRO A 119 2.03 18.76 9.15
CA PRO A 119 0.89 19.69 9.05
C PRO A 119 0.61 20.18 7.61
N SER A 120 1.54 19.95 6.68
CA SER A 120 1.39 20.23 5.25
C SER A 120 0.49 19.25 4.49
N ILE A 121 0.13 18.11 5.09
CA ILE A 121 -0.76 17.12 4.44
C ILE A 121 -2.16 17.72 4.26
N GLN A 122 -2.60 17.75 3.01
CA GLN A 122 -3.92 18.25 2.59
C GLN A 122 -4.86 17.15 2.14
N LYS A 123 -4.32 16.02 1.62
CA LYS A 123 -5.11 14.90 1.09
C LYS A 123 -4.70 13.60 1.76
N TRP A 124 -5.70 12.82 2.15
CA TRP A 124 -5.54 11.54 2.81
C TRP A 124 -6.04 10.39 1.95
N TYR A 125 -5.22 9.39 1.79
CA TYR A 125 -5.55 8.17 1.07
C TYR A 125 -5.34 6.97 1.97
N ILE A 126 -6.14 5.94 1.73
CA ILE A 126 -5.90 4.60 2.24
C ILE A 126 -5.77 3.65 1.06
N GLY A 127 -5.05 2.57 1.20
CA GLY A 127 -4.91 1.62 0.11
C GLY A 127 -4.17 0.36 0.52
N GLY A 128 -3.98 -0.52 -0.44
CA GLY A 128 -3.25 -1.74 -0.20
C GLY A 128 -3.20 -2.65 -1.41
N HIS A 129 -2.43 -3.73 -1.25
CA HIS A 129 -2.25 -4.73 -2.27
C HIS A 129 -3.07 -5.99 -1.96
N SER A 130 -3.75 -6.55 -2.97
CA SER A 130 -4.45 -7.83 -2.87
C SER A 130 -5.41 -7.86 -1.67
N LEU A 131 -5.26 -8.81 -0.73
CA LEU A 131 -6.07 -8.87 0.50
C LEU A 131 -5.97 -7.56 1.32
N GLY A 132 -4.81 -6.91 1.36
CA GLY A 132 -4.64 -5.62 2.02
C GLY A 132 -5.51 -4.53 1.39
N GLY A 133 -5.58 -4.49 0.05
CA GLY A 133 -6.45 -3.57 -0.67
C GLY A 133 -7.94 -3.80 -0.38
N ALA A 134 -8.37 -5.06 -0.32
CA ALA A 134 -9.75 -5.40 0.05
C ALA A 134 -10.09 -4.95 1.48
N MET A 135 -9.16 -5.10 2.43
CA MET A 135 -9.36 -4.66 3.82
C MET A 135 -9.29 -3.14 3.97
N ALA A 136 -8.44 -2.47 3.19
CA ALA A 136 -8.41 -1.01 3.11
C ALA A 136 -9.74 -0.44 2.57
N ALA A 137 -10.32 -1.10 1.55
CA ALA A 137 -11.63 -0.74 1.04
C ALA A 137 -12.75 -0.95 2.08
N GLU A 138 -12.69 -2.05 2.85
CA GLU A 138 -13.65 -2.28 3.94
C GLU A 138 -13.52 -1.19 5.03
N TYR A 139 -12.31 -0.78 5.38
CA TYR A 139 -12.10 0.32 6.32
C TYR A 139 -12.64 1.64 5.75
N ALA A 140 -12.28 1.97 4.51
CA ALA A 140 -12.73 3.17 3.83
C ALA A 140 -14.26 3.26 3.72
N SER A 141 -14.98 2.12 3.56
CA SER A 141 -16.44 2.12 3.50
C SER A 141 -17.13 2.59 4.79
N LYS A 142 -16.43 2.50 5.92
CA LYS A 142 -16.91 2.93 7.24
C LYS A 142 -16.41 4.32 7.65
N HIS A 143 -15.39 4.83 6.94
CA HIS A 143 -14.66 6.06 7.23
C HIS A 143 -14.47 6.92 5.98
N ALA A 144 -15.44 6.91 5.06
CA ALA A 144 -15.29 7.54 3.75
C ALA A 144 -15.08 9.05 3.80
N ASP A 145 -15.54 9.71 4.84
CA ASP A 145 -15.38 11.14 5.10
C ASP A 145 -13.99 11.53 5.64
N GLU A 146 -13.18 10.55 6.05
CA GLU A 146 -11.82 10.78 6.52
C GLU A 146 -10.77 10.77 5.39
N PHE A 147 -11.15 10.27 4.19
CA PHE A 147 -10.25 10.07 3.07
C PHE A 147 -10.69 10.80 1.80
N ASP A 148 -9.73 11.27 1.02
CA ASP A 148 -9.94 11.80 -0.33
C ASP A 148 -9.99 10.68 -1.37
N GLY A 149 -9.43 9.51 -1.07
CA GLY A 149 -9.47 8.38 -1.98
C GLY A 149 -8.90 7.07 -1.47
N LEU A 150 -9.03 6.05 -2.34
CA LEU A 150 -8.63 4.67 -2.09
C LEU A 150 -7.73 4.17 -3.22
N PHE A 151 -6.59 3.56 -2.87
CA PHE A 151 -5.67 2.92 -3.82
C PHE A 151 -5.80 1.40 -3.74
N LEU A 152 -6.20 0.78 -4.85
CA LEU A 152 -6.32 -0.66 -4.99
C LEU A 152 -5.24 -1.19 -5.94
N PHE A 153 -4.22 -1.84 -5.39
CA PHE A 153 -3.20 -2.53 -6.16
C PHE A 153 -3.58 -4.01 -6.25
N ALA A 154 -3.92 -4.47 -7.47
CA ALA A 154 -4.37 -5.84 -7.73
C ALA A 154 -5.42 -6.33 -6.73
N ALA A 155 -6.46 -5.53 -6.50
CA ALA A 155 -7.49 -5.78 -5.49
C ALA A 155 -8.88 -5.35 -5.98
N TYR A 156 -9.91 -5.89 -5.35
CA TYR A 156 -11.30 -5.47 -5.53
C TYR A 156 -11.98 -5.25 -4.17
N SER A 157 -13.05 -4.46 -4.15
CA SER A 157 -13.81 -4.17 -2.92
C SER A 157 -15.10 -4.98 -2.88
N THR A 158 -15.26 -5.81 -1.84
CA THR A 158 -16.56 -6.43 -1.52
C THR A 158 -17.46 -5.50 -0.71
N ALA A 159 -16.89 -4.43 -0.11
CA ALA A 159 -17.65 -3.38 0.54
C ALA A 159 -18.22 -2.42 -0.51
N ASP A 160 -19.42 -1.93 -0.28
CA ASP A 160 -20.08 -0.96 -1.14
C ASP A 160 -19.57 0.46 -0.84
N LEU A 161 -18.97 1.08 -1.84
CA LEU A 161 -18.43 2.44 -1.83
C LEU A 161 -19.09 3.30 -2.93
N SER A 162 -20.11 2.76 -3.62
CA SER A 162 -20.70 3.37 -4.82
C SER A 162 -21.25 4.78 -4.59
N ASP A 163 -21.79 5.02 -3.40
CA ASP A 163 -22.35 6.33 -3.01
C ASP A 163 -21.35 7.23 -2.27
N SER A 164 -20.06 6.80 -2.15
CA SER A 164 -19.05 7.60 -1.47
C SER A 164 -18.46 8.68 -2.38
N ALA A 165 -17.94 9.76 -1.77
CA ALA A 165 -17.21 10.80 -2.46
C ALA A 165 -15.72 10.45 -2.68
N LEU A 166 -15.32 9.21 -2.42
CA LEU A 166 -13.94 8.76 -2.60
C LEU A 166 -13.56 8.70 -4.08
N ARG A 167 -12.32 9.11 -4.37
CA ARG A 167 -11.68 8.85 -5.66
C ARG A 167 -10.95 7.52 -5.57
N VAL A 168 -11.29 6.55 -6.42
CA VAL A 168 -10.66 5.23 -6.40
C VAL A 168 -9.66 5.10 -7.55
N PHE A 169 -8.47 4.61 -7.23
CA PHE A 169 -7.40 4.34 -8.19
C PHE A 169 -7.10 2.85 -8.15
N SER A 170 -7.52 2.14 -9.19
CA SER A 170 -7.39 0.69 -9.32
C SER A 170 -6.33 0.34 -10.35
N VAL A 171 -5.28 -0.34 -9.92
CA VAL A 171 -4.12 -0.70 -10.76
C VAL A 171 -3.86 -2.19 -10.67
N TYR A 172 -3.70 -2.87 -11.79
CA TYR A 172 -3.27 -4.27 -11.85
C TYR A 172 -2.48 -4.57 -13.12
N GLY A 173 -1.76 -5.68 -13.14
CA GLY A 173 -0.96 -6.08 -14.29
C GLY A 173 -1.76 -6.94 -15.30
N SER A 174 -1.44 -6.86 -16.60
CA SER A 174 -2.08 -7.71 -17.63
C SER A 174 -1.77 -9.20 -17.42
N GLU A 175 -0.60 -9.51 -16.86
CA GLU A 175 -0.11 -10.86 -16.56
C GLU A 175 -0.44 -11.30 -15.10
N ASP A 176 -1.34 -10.60 -14.41
CA ASP A 176 -1.77 -10.98 -13.06
C ASP A 176 -2.54 -12.30 -13.09
N GLY A 177 -1.92 -13.36 -12.57
CA GLY A 177 -2.52 -14.70 -12.48
C GLY A 177 -3.20 -15.01 -11.15
N VAL A 178 -3.21 -14.05 -10.21
CA VAL A 178 -3.73 -14.22 -8.83
C VAL A 178 -5.03 -13.47 -8.62
N LEU A 179 -5.15 -12.27 -9.19
CA LEU A 179 -6.37 -11.46 -9.09
C LEU A 179 -7.55 -12.19 -9.76
N ASP A 180 -8.58 -12.49 -8.97
CA ASP A 180 -9.81 -13.10 -9.49
C ASP A 180 -10.58 -12.06 -10.33
N MET A 181 -10.37 -12.09 -11.66
CA MET A 181 -10.95 -11.13 -12.59
C MET A 181 -12.48 -11.23 -12.69
N ASP A 182 -13.07 -12.38 -12.38
CA ASP A 182 -14.52 -12.51 -12.36
C ASP A 182 -15.09 -11.76 -11.15
N LYS A 183 -14.44 -11.87 -10.00
CA LYS A 183 -14.80 -11.06 -8.82
C LYS A 183 -14.47 -9.59 -9.02
N TYR A 184 -13.33 -9.26 -9.63
CA TYR A 184 -12.98 -7.87 -9.95
C TYR A 184 -14.10 -7.21 -10.77
N ARG A 185 -14.53 -7.85 -11.86
CA ARG A 185 -15.64 -7.34 -12.69
C ARG A 185 -16.97 -7.30 -11.93
N LYS A 186 -17.27 -8.36 -11.17
CA LYS A 186 -18.51 -8.45 -10.39
C LYS A 186 -18.63 -7.30 -9.38
N TYR A 187 -17.55 -6.98 -8.68
CA TYR A 187 -17.54 -5.97 -7.62
C TYR A 187 -17.17 -4.57 -8.12
N ARG A 188 -17.01 -4.37 -9.43
CA ARG A 188 -16.75 -3.05 -10.00
C ARG A 188 -17.86 -2.05 -9.67
N SER A 189 -19.11 -2.50 -9.58
CA SER A 189 -20.27 -1.70 -9.20
C SER A 189 -20.27 -1.22 -7.75
N ASN A 190 -19.43 -1.81 -6.89
CA ASN A 190 -19.23 -1.34 -5.52
C ASN A 190 -18.34 -0.09 -5.44
N LEU A 191 -17.69 0.30 -6.53
CA LEU A 191 -16.81 1.46 -6.56
C LEU A 191 -17.57 2.70 -7.04
N PRO A 192 -17.23 3.91 -6.56
CA PRO A 192 -17.86 5.15 -6.96
C PRO A 192 -17.63 5.49 -8.44
N GLU A 193 -18.38 6.47 -8.95
CA GLU A 193 -18.22 6.95 -10.33
C GLU A 193 -16.81 7.47 -10.60
N GLU A 194 -16.21 8.19 -9.65
CA GLU A 194 -14.82 8.65 -9.72
C GLU A 194 -13.81 7.52 -9.47
N THR A 195 -13.88 6.48 -10.30
CA THR A 195 -12.91 5.38 -10.29
C THR A 195 -12.04 5.42 -11.55
N TYR A 196 -10.74 5.53 -11.34
CA TYR A 196 -9.70 5.51 -12.37
C TYR A 196 -9.06 4.12 -12.38
N GLU A 197 -9.05 3.47 -13.55
CA GLU A 197 -8.52 2.11 -13.71
C GLU A 197 -7.31 2.13 -14.65
N TYR A 198 -6.27 1.40 -14.29
CA TYR A 198 -5.07 1.24 -15.11
C TYR A 198 -4.62 -0.22 -15.12
N VAL A 199 -4.48 -0.76 -16.32
CA VAL A 199 -3.89 -2.08 -16.56
C VAL A 199 -2.45 -1.87 -17.03
N ILE A 200 -1.50 -2.32 -16.21
CA ILE A 200 -0.06 -2.25 -16.56
C ILE A 200 0.24 -3.41 -17.51
N ASP A 201 0.54 -3.09 -18.76
CA ASP A 201 0.90 -4.07 -19.78
C ASP A 201 2.20 -4.78 -19.38
N GLY A 202 2.20 -6.12 -19.44
CA GLY A 202 3.33 -6.95 -18.98
C GLY A 202 3.52 -7.03 -17.47
N GLY A 203 2.72 -6.33 -16.67
CA GLY A 203 2.80 -6.37 -15.21
C GLY A 203 2.14 -7.60 -14.60
N CYS A 204 2.56 -8.01 -13.40
CA CYS A 204 2.01 -9.16 -12.67
C CYS A 204 1.50 -8.78 -11.27
N HIS A 205 0.87 -9.73 -10.57
CA HIS A 205 0.35 -9.53 -9.22
C HIS A 205 1.46 -9.18 -8.21
N SER A 206 2.54 -9.93 -8.26
CA SER A 206 3.59 -9.90 -7.22
C SER A 206 4.42 -8.62 -7.23
N TYR A 207 4.56 -7.95 -8.38
CA TYR A 207 5.47 -6.82 -8.58
C TYR A 207 4.97 -5.47 -8.03
N PHE A 208 3.88 -5.45 -7.26
CA PHE A 208 3.57 -4.33 -6.36
C PHE A 208 4.36 -4.38 -5.05
N GLY A 209 5.09 -5.49 -4.81
CA GLY A 209 6.02 -5.66 -3.72
C GLY A 209 7.28 -6.40 -4.20
N SER A 210 8.36 -6.40 -3.40
CA SER A 210 9.63 -7.05 -3.72
C SER A 210 9.83 -8.28 -2.83
N TYR A 211 9.29 -9.43 -3.30
CA TYR A 211 9.28 -10.72 -2.57
C TYR A 211 9.32 -11.95 -3.48
N GLY A 212 9.69 -11.74 -4.75
CA GLY A 212 9.63 -12.77 -5.77
C GLY A 212 8.22 -13.02 -6.29
N LEU A 213 8.06 -14.00 -7.16
CA LEU A 213 6.75 -14.35 -7.74
C LEU A 213 5.93 -15.20 -6.80
N GLN A 214 4.69 -14.81 -6.62
CA GLN A 214 3.71 -15.57 -5.85
C GLN A 214 3.24 -16.80 -6.65
N LYS A 215 2.96 -17.90 -5.93
CA LYS A 215 2.44 -19.11 -6.56
C LYS A 215 1.13 -18.83 -7.29
N GLY A 216 1.09 -19.16 -8.56
CA GLY A 216 -0.08 -18.98 -9.43
C GLY A 216 -0.11 -17.64 -10.16
N ASP A 217 0.87 -16.78 -9.91
CA ASP A 217 1.02 -15.54 -10.65
C ASP A 217 1.50 -15.79 -12.11
N GLY A 218 1.20 -14.84 -12.99
CA GLY A 218 1.70 -14.86 -14.35
C GLY A 218 3.18 -14.54 -14.44
N THR A 219 3.73 -14.67 -15.65
CA THR A 219 5.13 -14.31 -15.92
C THR A 219 5.18 -12.84 -16.32
N PRO A 220 5.83 -11.96 -15.53
CA PRO A 220 5.94 -10.56 -15.90
C PRO A 220 6.80 -10.39 -17.18
N GLU A 221 6.42 -9.43 -18.00
CA GLU A 221 7.15 -9.04 -19.22
C GLU A 221 7.98 -7.76 -19.01
N ILE A 222 7.80 -7.10 -17.84
CA ILE A 222 8.52 -5.89 -17.44
C ILE A 222 9.24 -6.12 -16.10
N ALA A 223 10.19 -5.23 -15.79
CA ALA A 223 10.87 -5.27 -14.50
C ALA A 223 9.98 -4.80 -13.33
N LEU A 224 10.32 -5.21 -12.12
CA LEU A 224 9.62 -4.80 -10.91
C LEU A 224 9.62 -3.28 -10.73
N GLU A 225 10.77 -2.66 -10.95
CA GLU A 225 10.96 -1.22 -10.82
C GLU A 225 10.09 -0.46 -11.84
N GLU A 226 10.01 -0.97 -13.06
CA GLU A 226 9.17 -0.41 -14.12
C GLU A 226 7.68 -0.48 -13.78
N GLN A 227 7.20 -1.61 -13.25
CA GLN A 227 5.82 -1.75 -12.80
C GLN A 227 5.49 -0.78 -11.66
N ILE A 228 6.39 -0.61 -10.70
CA ILE A 228 6.21 0.34 -9.59
C ILE A 228 6.15 1.78 -10.13
N GLU A 229 7.07 2.16 -11.01
CA GLU A 229 7.12 3.49 -11.61
C GLU A 229 5.82 3.80 -12.37
N MET A 230 5.36 2.89 -13.25
CA MET A 230 4.10 3.05 -13.98
C MET A 230 2.90 3.20 -13.06
N ALA A 231 2.83 2.42 -11.98
CA ALA A 231 1.75 2.51 -11.00
C ALA A 231 1.76 3.86 -10.25
N VAL A 232 2.93 4.33 -9.84
CA VAL A 232 3.10 5.61 -9.13
C VAL A 232 2.81 6.79 -10.04
N ASP A 233 3.26 6.75 -11.30
CA ASP A 233 2.99 7.78 -12.28
C ASP A 233 1.49 7.94 -12.53
N PHE A 234 0.78 6.81 -12.72
CA PHE A 234 -0.67 6.83 -12.89
C PHE A 234 -1.39 7.45 -11.68
N ILE A 235 -1.03 7.03 -10.47
CA ILE A 235 -1.62 7.57 -9.24
C ILE A 235 -1.30 9.06 -9.10
N THR A 236 -0.05 9.44 -9.29
CA THR A 236 0.40 10.84 -9.12
C THR A 236 -0.25 11.77 -10.13
N TYR A 237 -0.41 11.32 -11.37
CA TYR A 237 -1.08 12.09 -12.42
C TYR A 237 -2.55 12.35 -12.10
N ASN A 238 -3.28 11.33 -11.64
CA ASN A 238 -4.72 11.39 -11.41
C ASN A 238 -5.13 11.90 -10.02
N SER A 239 -4.21 11.95 -9.05
CA SER A 239 -4.48 12.41 -7.67
C SER A 239 -4.12 13.88 -7.41
N LYS A 240 -3.91 14.66 -8.47
CA LYS A 240 -3.62 16.10 -8.40
C LYS A 240 -4.76 16.93 -7.83
#